data_14054923f2abd4291e25354a2ab6aabc
#
_entry.id   14054923f2abd4291e25354a2ab6aabc
#
_cell.length_a   1.000
_cell.length_b   1.000
_cell.length_c   1.000
_cell.angle_alpha   90.00
_cell.angle_beta   90.00
_cell.angle_gamma   90.00
#
_symmetry.space_group_name_H-M   'P 1'
#
loop_
_entity.id
_entity.type
_entity.pdbx_description
1 polymer ?
#
loop_
_entity_poly.entity_id
_entity_poly.type
_entity_poly.pdbx_seq_one_letter_code
_entity_poly.pdbx_strand_id
1 'polypeptide(L)'
;GGLDLEMPAGSKMQPEELKYYLRTGDITIEMIDEKVRHILQTLLAFGFRETQQPDTHIPLNNPQCAQTALNVASEGLVLLKNTNQILPIRSGKVKTIAVVGKNAQGYVCGGGSGEVHPFQYVSVLDGIRKEAAERGIRVEYLDVYDYLPTIIFTDTERKQKGFRAQYFDNMNLEGTPKVEQTETKINYSWSGGTGLKEMPKEQFSVRWNGTICPQETDEYLFTLGGDDGYRLYIDGKLIADEWHEGAFRNSTYRCMLEAGKKYDLKIEYFQKGGGATVNFIWKQKNASNNLFVEALNRNDLVVACIGFNSDTE
;
A
#
# COMPACT_ATOMS: atom_id res chain seq x y z
N GLY A 1 11.47 -8.34 -35.61
CA GLY A 1 10.23 -7.94 -34.97
C GLY A 1 9.80 -6.54 -35.35
N GLY A 2 8.53 -6.26 -35.29
CA GLY A 2 7.92 -4.99 -35.71
C GLY A 2 7.97 -3.85 -34.69
N LEU A 3 8.78 -3.94 -33.64
CA LEU A 3 8.88 -2.91 -32.61
C LEU A 3 9.68 -1.72 -33.10
N ASP A 4 9.08 -0.52 -33.15
CA ASP A 4 9.75 0.70 -33.61
C ASP A 4 10.31 1.53 -32.44
N LEU A 5 9.67 1.43 -31.24
CA LEU A 5 10.06 2.14 -30.04
C LEU A 5 10.00 1.20 -28.83
N GLU A 6 11.11 1.10 -28.11
CA GLU A 6 11.18 0.31 -26.87
C GLU A 6 10.77 1.16 -25.65
N MET A 7 9.82 0.67 -24.88
CA MET A 7 9.26 1.33 -23.68
C MET A 7 9.28 0.36 -22.48
N PRO A 8 9.40 0.84 -21.25
CA PRO A 8 9.61 2.22 -20.78
C PRO A 8 11.08 2.66 -20.80
N ALA A 9 12.00 1.71 -20.80
CA ALA A 9 13.44 1.95 -20.79
C ALA A 9 14.10 1.11 -21.88
N GLY A 10 14.86 1.74 -22.76
CA GLY A 10 15.57 1.03 -23.82
C GLY A 10 16.65 0.10 -23.24
N SER A 11 16.49 -1.20 -23.40
CA SER A 11 17.50 -2.20 -23.04
C SER A 11 18.12 -2.89 -24.25
N LYS A 12 17.32 -3.03 -25.32
CA LYS A 12 17.73 -3.71 -26.56
C LYS A 12 18.03 -2.75 -27.70
N MET A 13 17.43 -1.57 -27.68
CA MET A 13 17.68 -0.52 -28.67
C MET A 13 18.70 0.53 -28.21
N GLN A 14 19.59 0.15 -27.30
CA GLN A 14 20.72 1.01 -26.90
C GLN A 14 21.70 1.21 -28.05
N PRO A 15 22.31 2.39 -28.14
CA PRO A 15 23.27 2.68 -29.27
C PRO A 15 24.38 1.65 -29.37
N GLU A 16 24.91 1.14 -28.31
CA GLU A 16 25.99 0.17 -28.32
C GLU A 16 25.54 -1.21 -28.80
N GLU A 17 24.34 -1.65 -28.44
CA GLU A 17 23.72 -2.88 -28.90
C GLU A 17 23.43 -2.79 -30.41
N LEU A 18 22.82 -1.70 -30.86
CA LEU A 18 22.52 -1.49 -32.27
C LEU A 18 23.81 -1.45 -33.13
N LYS A 19 24.88 -0.78 -32.68
CA LYS A 19 26.17 -0.77 -33.33
C LYS A 19 26.80 -2.17 -33.40
N TYR A 20 26.63 -2.99 -32.40
CA TYR A 20 27.09 -4.37 -32.39
C TYR A 20 26.36 -5.18 -33.46
N TYR A 21 25.03 -5.18 -33.48
CA TYR A 21 24.23 -5.93 -34.45
C TYR A 21 24.41 -5.44 -35.91
N LEU A 22 24.66 -4.14 -36.12
CA LEU A 22 25.03 -3.62 -37.43
C LEU A 22 26.38 -4.18 -37.90
N ARG A 23 27.38 -4.30 -37.01
CA ARG A 23 28.69 -4.85 -37.32
C ARG A 23 28.65 -6.35 -37.60
N THR A 24 27.80 -7.09 -36.91
CA THR A 24 27.62 -8.54 -37.13
C THR A 24 26.74 -8.85 -38.34
N GLY A 25 26.00 -7.87 -38.86
CA GLY A 25 25.11 -8.04 -40.01
C GLY A 25 23.72 -8.63 -39.60
N ASP A 26 23.42 -8.73 -38.32
CA ASP A 26 22.14 -9.21 -37.85
C ASP A 26 21.00 -8.22 -38.11
N ILE A 27 21.31 -6.93 -38.19
CA ILE A 27 20.42 -5.86 -38.64
C ILE A 27 21.11 -4.98 -39.68
N THR A 28 20.30 -4.27 -40.47
CA THR A 28 20.81 -3.31 -41.47
C THR A 28 20.40 -1.90 -41.11
N ILE A 29 21.07 -0.90 -41.74
CA ILE A 29 20.73 0.51 -41.52
C ILE A 29 19.31 0.81 -42.03
N GLU A 30 18.89 0.17 -43.12
CA GLU A 30 17.56 0.31 -43.70
C GLU A 30 16.46 -0.13 -42.72
N MET A 31 16.71 -1.18 -41.90
CA MET A 31 15.78 -1.61 -40.84
C MET A 31 15.64 -0.56 -39.73
N ILE A 32 16.73 0.14 -39.42
CA ILE A 32 16.69 1.24 -38.46
C ILE A 32 15.95 2.43 -39.07
N ASP A 33 16.28 2.81 -40.30
CA ASP A 33 15.63 3.91 -41.01
C ASP A 33 14.12 3.68 -41.15
N GLU A 34 13.68 2.44 -41.35
CA GLU A 34 12.26 2.09 -41.40
C GLU A 34 11.55 2.37 -40.08
N LYS A 35 12.15 1.99 -38.97
CA LYS A 35 11.61 2.27 -37.63
C LYS A 35 11.51 3.78 -37.36
N VAL A 36 12.57 4.52 -37.69
CA VAL A 36 12.56 5.98 -37.57
C VAL A 36 11.49 6.60 -38.47
N ARG A 37 11.32 6.11 -39.69
CA ARG A 37 10.27 6.57 -40.60
C ARG A 37 8.87 6.35 -40.04
N HIS A 38 8.58 5.19 -39.47
CA HIS A 38 7.28 4.91 -38.83
C HIS A 38 6.97 5.89 -37.68
N ILE A 39 7.97 6.16 -36.82
CA ILE A 39 7.82 7.14 -35.73
C ILE A 39 7.56 8.54 -36.32
N LEU A 40 8.37 8.97 -37.27
CA LEU A 40 8.24 10.29 -37.89
C LEU A 40 6.92 10.46 -38.66
N GLN A 41 6.48 9.44 -39.39
CA GLN A 41 5.17 9.45 -40.05
C GLN A 41 4.02 9.66 -39.06
N THR A 42 4.06 8.97 -37.95
CA THR A 42 3.05 9.11 -36.90
C THR A 42 3.07 10.52 -36.31
N LEU A 43 4.23 11.02 -35.92
CA LEU A 43 4.38 12.36 -35.35
C LEU A 43 3.90 13.46 -36.32
N LEU A 44 4.27 13.34 -37.61
CA LEU A 44 3.85 14.31 -38.62
C LEU A 44 2.35 14.22 -38.93
N ALA A 45 1.79 13.01 -39.01
CA ALA A 45 0.37 12.80 -39.24
C ALA A 45 -0.52 13.43 -38.15
N PHE A 46 -0.03 13.44 -36.92
CA PHE A 46 -0.72 14.09 -35.77
C PHE A 46 -0.36 15.58 -35.62
N GLY A 47 0.44 16.15 -36.52
CA GLY A 47 0.75 17.59 -36.49
C GLY A 47 1.66 18.02 -35.33
N PHE A 48 2.42 17.13 -34.70
CA PHE A 48 3.28 17.45 -33.55
C PHE A 48 4.32 18.53 -33.84
N ARG A 49 4.70 18.73 -35.11
CA ARG A 49 5.63 19.80 -35.54
C ARG A 49 4.97 21.19 -35.47
N GLU A 50 3.66 21.24 -35.69
CA GLU A 50 2.91 22.48 -35.88
C GLU A 50 2.11 22.88 -34.62
N THR A 51 1.92 21.92 -33.73
CA THR A 51 1.15 22.13 -32.50
C THR A 51 2.07 22.50 -31.35
N GLN A 52 1.83 23.67 -30.74
CA GLN A 52 2.51 24.02 -29.48
C GLN A 52 2.05 23.07 -28.37
N GLN A 53 3.03 22.41 -27.75
CA GLN A 53 2.82 21.56 -26.57
C GLN A 53 3.73 22.04 -25.43
N PRO A 54 3.26 22.17 -24.19
CA PRO A 54 1.87 22.04 -23.75
C PRO A 54 1.02 23.31 -24.05
N ASP A 55 -0.29 23.14 -24.13
CA ASP A 55 -1.22 24.29 -24.19
C ASP A 55 -1.25 24.98 -22.83
N THR A 56 -0.58 26.12 -22.73
CA THR A 56 -0.47 26.92 -21.51
C THR A 56 -1.78 27.63 -21.14
N HIS A 57 -2.79 27.60 -22.00
CA HIS A 57 -4.10 28.18 -21.72
C HIS A 57 -5.01 27.23 -20.91
N ILE A 58 -4.65 25.95 -20.82
CA ILE A 58 -5.37 25.00 -19.97
C ILE A 58 -4.88 25.16 -18.53
N PRO A 59 -5.70 25.62 -17.58
CA PRO A 59 -5.29 25.76 -16.19
C PRO A 59 -5.01 24.39 -15.58
N LEU A 60 -3.90 24.26 -14.86
CA LEU A 60 -3.48 22.99 -14.22
C LEU A 60 -4.54 22.45 -13.23
N ASN A 61 -5.19 23.32 -12.48
CA ASN A 61 -6.27 22.94 -11.56
C ASN A 61 -7.60 23.49 -12.09
N ASN A 62 -8.14 22.87 -13.14
CA ASN A 62 -9.35 23.32 -13.80
C ASN A 62 -10.62 22.88 -13.04
N PRO A 63 -11.46 23.80 -12.55
CA PRO A 63 -12.72 23.46 -11.87
C PRO A 63 -13.66 22.60 -12.71
N GLN A 64 -13.67 22.75 -14.03
CA GLN A 64 -14.49 21.92 -14.92
C GLN A 64 -14.03 20.45 -14.90
N CYS A 65 -12.72 20.20 -14.83
CA CYS A 65 -12.19 18.84 -14.69
C CYS A 65 -12.60 18.22 -13.34
N ALA A 66 -12.58 18.99 -12.26
CA ALA A 66 -13.04 18.54 -10.95
C ALA A 66 -14.54 18.18 -10.97
N GLN A 67 -15.37 18.99 -11.62
CA GLN A 67 -16.81 18.68 -11.77
C GLN A 67 -17.03 17.44 -12.64
N THR A 68 -16.29 17.31 -13.72
CA THR A 68 -16.35 16.11 -14.58
C THR A 68 -15.96 14.84 -13.81
N ALA A 69 -14.88 14.91 -13.02
CA ALA A 69 -14.45 13.81 -12.19
C ALA A 69 -15.52 13.40 -11.15
N LEU A 70 -16.16 14.40 -10.53
CA LEU A 70 -17.27 14.13 -9.60
C LEU A 70 -18.46 13.46 -10.30
N ASN A 71 -18.83 13.91 -11.49
CA ASN A 71 -19.91 13.34 -12.27
C ASN A 71 -19.61 11.89 -12.65
N VAL A 72 -18.39 11.63 -13.16
CA VAL A 72 -17.93 10.26 -13.51
C VAL A 72 -17.95 9.35 -12.28
N ALA A 73 -17.44 9.80 -11.14
CA ALA A 73 -17.47 9.03 -9.91
C ALA A 73 -18.90 8.72 -9.45
N SER A 74 -19.80 9.72 -9.53
CA SER A 74 -21.20 9.55 -9.12
C SER A 74 -21.97 8.59 -10.03
N GLU A 75 -21.75 8.67 -11.34
CA GLU A 75 -22.40 7.78 -12.32
C GLU A 75 -21.77 6.39 -12.36
N GLY A 76 -20.51 6.26 -11.96
CA GLY A 76 -19.80 4.98 -11.87
C GLY A 76 -20.18 4.12 -10.67
N LEU A 77 -20.91 4.66 -9.67
CA LEU A 77 -21.35 3.90 -8.51
C LEU A 77 -22.48 2.92 -8.87
N VAL A 78 -22.27 1.64 -8.57
CA VAL A 78 -23.25 0.58 -8.83
C VAL A 78 -23.79 0.02 -7.52
N LEU A 79 -25.10 0.13 -7.30
CA LEU A 79 -25.78 -0.47 -6.15
C LEU A 79 -26.07 -1.94 -6.43
N LEU A 80 -25.20 -2.84 -5.98
CA LEU A 80 -25.33 -4.28 -6.20
C LEU A 80 -26.44 -4.91 -5.37
N LYS A 81 -26.67 -4.39 -4.16
CA LYS A 81 -27.67 -4.93 -3.22
C LYS A 81 -28.10 -3.85 -2.23
N ASN A 82 -29.42 -3.79 -1.97
CA ASN A 82 -29.98 -2.90 -0.96
C ASN A 82 -31.10 -3.61 -0.18
N THR A 83 -30.73 -4.69 0.52
CA THR A 83 -31.67 -5.46 1.35
C THR A 83 -32.18 -4.59 2.50
N ASN A 84 -33.47 -4.68 2.78
CA ASN A 84 -34.16 -3.90 3.81
C ASN A 84 -34.11 -2.36 3.56
N GLN A 85 -33.80 -1.92 2.35
CA GLN A 85 -33.74 -0.51 1.99
C GLN A 85 -32.89 0.34 2.96
N ILE A 86 -31.69 -0.16 3.28
CA ILE A 86 -30.74 0.53 4.15
C ILE A 86 -30.34 1.89 3.55
N LEU A 87 -30.18 1.92 2.23
CA LEU A 87 -29.88 3.14 1.48
C LEU A 87 -31.13 3.68 0.77
N PRO A 88 -31.31 5.01 0.69
CA PRO A 88 -30.51 6.03 1.35
C PRO A 88 -30.67 6.03 2.86
N ILE A 89 -29.63 6.42 3.60
CA ILE A 89 -29.68 6.54 5.05
C ILE A 89 -30.74 7.58 5.44
N ARG A 90 -31.79 7.14 6.15
CA ARG A 90 -32.89 8.03 6.54
C ARG A 90 -32.57 8.74 7.85
N SER A 91 -32.76 10.04 7.86
CA SER A 91 -32.60 10.88 9.05
C SER A 91 -33.41 10.33 10.24
N GLY A 92 -32.81 10.30 11.42
CA GLY A 92 -33.45 9.88 12.66
C GLY A 92 -33.37 8.37 12.97
N LYS A 93 -33.04 7.51 12.00
CA LYS A 93 -32.88 6.06 12.24
C LYS A 93 -31.43 5.66 12.56
N VAL A 94 -30.46 6.35 11.98
CA VAL A 94 -29.04 6.13 12.20
C VAL A 94 -28.47 7.32 12.96
N LYS A 95 -27.83 7.05 14.09
CA LYS A 95 -27.16 8.08 14.92
C LYS A 95 -25.64 7.92 14.91
N THR A 96 -25.17 6.71 14.63
CA THR A 96 -23.74 6.38 14.65
C THR A 96 -23.36 5.52 13.46
N ILE A 97 -22.26 5.88 12.84
CA ILE A 97 -21.67 5.14 11.73
C ILE A 97 -20.22 4.78 12.07
N ALA A 98 -19.87 3.49 12.04
CA ALA A 98 -18.49 3.05 12.01
C ALA A 98 -18.02 2.95 10.55
N VAL A 99 -16.86 3.51 10.25
CA VAL A 99 -16.19 3.36 8.95
C VAL A 99 -14.92 2.53 9.18
N VAL A 100 -14.72 1.51 8.36
CA VAL A 100 -13.59 0.60 8.48
C VAL A 100 -12.94 0.35 7.13
N GLY A 101 -11.70 -0.11 7.15
CA GLY A 101 -10.93 -0.47 5.97
C GLY A 101 -9.96 0.63 5.53
N LYS A 102 -8.80 0.20 5.05
CA LYS A 102 -7.70 1.10 4.65
C LYS A 102 -8.14 2.10 3.57
N ASN A 103 -8.97 1.66 2.64
CA ASN A 103 -9.47 2.49 1.55
C ASN A 103 -10.48 3.58 1.99
N ALA A 104 -10.83 3.66 3.27
CA ALA A 104 -11.64 4.75 3.80
C ALA A 104 -10.87 6.07 3.89
N GLN A 105 -9.56 6.00 4.10
CA GLN A 105 -8.69 7.14 4.36
C GLN A 105 -7.76 7.41 3.16
N GLY A 106 -7.44 8.67 2.96
CA GLY A 106 -6.49 9.08 1.94
C GLY A 106 -7.01 8.98 0.50
N TYR A 107 -6.10 9.12 -0.44
CA TYR A 107 -6.35 8.95 -1.86
C TYR A 107 -6.19 7.47 -2.23
N VAL A 108 -7.20 6.91 -2.88
CA VAL A 108 -7.23 5.51 -3.31
C VAL A 108 -7.17 5.47 -4.83
N CYS A 109 -6.14 4.83 -5.37
CA CYS A 109 -5.97 4.58 -6.80
C CYS A 109 -5.35 3.19 -7.00
N GLY A 110 -5.30 2.70 -8.23
CA GLY A 110 -4.62 1.42 -8.59
C GLY A 110 -3.16 1.74 -8.56
N GLY A 111 -2.31 2.25 -8.52
CA GLY A 111 -0.87 2.44 -8.56
C GLY A 111 -0.28 2.26 -9.97
N GLY A 112 1.03 2.06 -10.04
CA GLY A 112 1.75 1.82 -11.27
C GLY A 112 1.48 2.85 -12.36
N SER A 113 1.28 2.41 -13.58
CA SER A 113 1.02 3.29 -14.73
C SER A 113 -0.35 3.99 -14.70
N GLY A 114 -1.26 3.53 -13.86
CA GLY A 114 -2.59 4.14 -13.65
C GLY A 114 -2.62 5.22 -12.57
N GLU A 115 -1.50 5.45 -11.88
CA GLU A 115 -1.45 6.43 -10.79
C GLU A 115 -1.46 7.87 -11.31
N VAL A 116 -2.39 8.66 -10.78
CA VAL A 116 -2.50 10.09 -11.05
C VAL A 116 -2.48 10.84 -9.72
N HIS A 117 -1.55 11.76 -9.54
CA HIS A 117 -1.51 12.60 -8.35
C HIS A 117 -2.54 13.73 -8.45
N PRO A 118 -3.62 13.70 -7.65
CA PRO A 118 -4.66 14.73 -7.72
C PRO A 118 -4.20 16.02 -7.03
N PHE A 119 -4.65 17.16 -7.50
CA PHE A 119 -4.47 18.43 -6.79
C PHE A 119 -5.28 18.48 -5.49
N GLN A 120 -6.44 17.84 -5.49
CA GLN A 120 -7.33 17.72 -4.34
C GLN A 120 -8.07 16.38 -4.43
N TYR A 121 -8.35 15.80 -3.28
CA TYR A 121 -9.21 14.63 -3.18
C TYR A 121 -10.06 14.70 -1.92
N VAL A 122 -11.16 13.99 -1.92
CA VAL A 122 -12.01 13.77 -0.74
C VAL A 122 -12.00 12.29 -0.45
N SER A 123 -11.50 11.90 0.72
CA SER A 123 -11.55 10.50 1.12
C SER A 123 -13.00 10.06 1.38
N VAL A 124 -13.26 8.75 1.31
CA VAL A 124 -14.59 8.21 1.64
C VAL A 124 -14.99 8.60 3.06
N LEU A 125 -14.05 8.51 4.01
CA LEU A 125 -14.28 8.89 5.40
C LEU A 125 -14.65 10.37 5.55
N ASP A 126 -13.92 11.27 4.86
CA ASP A 126 -14.18 12.72 4.94
C ASP A 126 -15.50 13.09 4.28
N GLY A 127 -15.84 12.46 3.15
CA GLY A 127 -17.14 12.62 2.51
C GLY A 127 -18.29 12.19 3.41
N ILE A 128 -18.18 11.02 4.03
CA ILE A 128 -19.18 10.52 4.99
C ILE A 128 -19.29 11.45 6.21
N ARG A 129 -18.17 11.90 6.78
CA ARG A 129 -18.17 12.82 7.92
C ARG A 129 -18.88 14.12 7.63
N LYS A 130 -18.61 14.70 6.45
CA LYS A 130 -19.23 15.94 6.01
C LYS A 130 -20.77 15.81 5.94
N GLU A 131 -21.25 14.81 5.20
CA GLU A 131 -22.69 14.56 5.03
C GLU A 131 -23.38 14.15 6.34
N ALA A 132 -22.71 13.39 7.18
CA ALA A 132 -23.22 12.94 8.47
C ALA A 132 -23.37 14.08 9.47
N ALA A 133 -22.44 15.04 9.48
CA ALA A 133 -22.47 16.21 10.36
C ALA A 133 -23.73 17.05 10.13
N GLU A 134 -24.13 17.26 8.88
CA GLU A 134 -25.34 17.99 8.50
C GLU A 134 -26.63 17.30 9.02
N ARG A 135 -26.56 16.02 9.32
CA ARG A 135 -27.68 15.18 9.77
C ARG A 135 -27.60 14.82 11.26
N GLY A 136 -26.60 15.34 11.98
CA GLY A 136 -26.37 15.05 13.38
C GLY A 136 -25.97 13.59 13.65
N ILE A 137 -25.34 12.93 12.69
CA ILE A 137 -24.86 11.55 12.78
C ILE A 137 -23.38 11.56 13.18
N ARG A 138 -23.02 10.79 14.21
CA ARG A 138 -21.64 10.61 14.64
C ARG A 138 -20.95 9.58 13.75
N VAL A 139 -19.75 9.89 13.27
CA VAL A 139 -18.92 9.01 12.45
C VAL A 139 -17.60 8.74 13.15
N GLU A 140 -17.26 7.47 13.32
CA GLU A 140 -15.97 7.06 13.84
C GLU A 140 -15.27 6.13 12.83
N TYR A 141 -13.96 6.27 12.71
CA TYR A 141 -13.12 5.33 11.98
C TYR A 141 -12.55 4.33 12.97
N LEU A 142 -12.71 3.03 12.68
CA LEU A 142 -12.19 1.95 13.49
C LEU A 142 -11.07 1.25 12.74
N ASP A 143 -9.85 1.36 13.24
CA ASP A 143 -8.70 0.62 12.74
C ASP A 143 -8.63 -0.74 13.43
N VAL A 144 -8.62 -1.81 12.66
CA VAL A 144 -8.50 -3.18 13.20
C VAL A 144 -7.27 -3.35 14.09
N TYR A 145 -6.20 -2.61 13.83
CA TYR A 145 -4.97 -2.67 14.63
C TYR A 145 -5.16 -2.19 16.08
N ASP A 146 -6.14 -1.33 16.33
CA ASP A 146 -6.44 -0.86 17.68
C ASP A 146 -7.19 -1.91 18.53
N TYR A 147 -7.69 -2.95 17.87
CA TYR A 147 -8.49 -4.04 18.45
C TYR A 147 -7.83 -5.41 18.37
N LEU A 148 -6.57 -5.46 18.01
CA LEU A 148 -5.84 -6.73 18.02
C LEU A 148 -5.79 -7.31 19.45
N PRO A 149 -5.83 -8.65 19.59
CA PRO A 149 -5.74 -9.29 20.89
C PRO A 149 -4.56 -8.75 21.69
N THR A 150 -4.74 -8.60 22.98
CA THR A 150 -3.74 -7.98 23.86
C THR A 150 -2.51 -8.88 23.99
N ILE A 151 -1.64 -8.82 23.03
CA ILE A 151 -0.26 -9.22 23.17
C ILE A 151 0.51 -7.96 23.56
N ILE A 152 1.20 -8.02 24.70
CA ILE A 152 2.04 -6.92 25.12
C ILE A 152 3.35 -7.03 24.35
N PHE A 153 3.55 -6.14 23.37
CA PHE A 153 4.85 -5.96 22.73
C PHE A 153 5.68 -5.00 23.57
N THR A 154 6.90 -5.39 23.85
CA THR A 154 7.82 -4.56 24.61
C THR A 154 9.15 -4.47 23.88
N ASP A 155 9.58 -3.25 23.57
CA ASP A 155 10.96 -2.97 23.26
C ASP A 155 11.77 -3.16 24.54
N THR A 156 12.45 -4.28 24.66
CA THR A 156 13.16 -4.68 25.88
C THR A 156 14.34 -3.77 26.21
N GLU A 157 14.95 -3.14 25.22
CA GLU A 157 16.07 -2.23 25.45
C GLU A 157 15.61 -0.86 25.92
N ARG A 158 14.53 -0.34 25.32
CA ARG A 158 13.96 0.97 25.69
C ARG A 158 12.92 0.91 26.80
N LYS A 159 12.54 -0.30 27.20
CA LYS A 159 11.46 -0.56 28.20
C LYS A 159 10.16 0.15 27.85
N GLN A 160 9.83 0.20 26.56
CA GLN A 160 8.63 0.84 26.04
C GLN A 160 7.71 -0.19 25.39
N LYS A 161 6.41 0.09 25.38
CA LYS A 161 5.46 -0.73 24.62
C LYS A 161 5.70 -0.54 23.12
N GLY A 162 5.85 -1.64 22.40
CA GLY A 162 6.07 -1.64 20.95
C GLY A 162 7.29 -2.46 20.55
N PHE A 163 7.74 -2.26 19.34
CA PHE A 163 8.92 -2.88 18.74
C PHE A 163 10.06 -1.87 18.65
N ARG A 164 11.27 -2.30 18.84
CA ARG A 164 12.45 -1.56 18.41
C ARG A 164 12.61 -1.74 16.92
N ALA A 165 12.36 -0.69 16.16
CA ALA A 165 12.56 -0.64 14.72
C ALA A 165 13.96 -0.09 14.40
N GLN A 166 14.70 -0.81 13.56
CA GLN A 166 16.06 -0.48 13.10
C GLN A 166 16.05 -0.40 11.58
N TYR A 167 16.33 0.77 11.03
CA TYR A 167 16.32 1.04 9.60
C TYR A 167 17.75 1.08 9.04
N PHE A 168 18.01 0.34 7.97
CA PHE A 168 19.31 0.21 7.32
C PHE A 168 19.23 0.73 5.88
N ASP A 169 20.27 1.44 5.44
CA ASP A 169 20.43 1.96 4.08
C ASP A 169 20.95 0.92 3.08
N ASN A 170 20.64 -0.32 3.30
CA ASN A 170 20.95 -1.48 2.45
C ASN A 170 19.89 -2.58 2.62
N MET A 171 19.84 -3.54 1.70
CA MET A 171 18.83 -4.62 1.71
C MET A 171 19.16 -5.80 2.62
N ASN A 172 20.36 -5.83 3.21
CA ASN A 172 20.88 -7.02 3.88
C ASN A 172 20.88 -6.90 5.42
N LEU A 173 20.37 -5.79 6.00
CA LEU A 173 20.37 -5.52 7.45
C LEU A 173 21.79 -5.43 8.02
N GLU A 174 22.75 -4.95 7.22
CA GLU A 174 24.16 -4.91 7.57
C GLU A 174 24.59 -3.55 8.12
N GLY A 175 25.62 -3.58 8.98
CA GLY A 175 26.21 -2.38 9.57
C GLY A 175 25.38 -1.77 10.69
N THR A 176 25.55 -0.48 10.91
CA THR A 176 24.81 0.27 11.94
C THR A 176 23.53 0.83 11.35
N PRO A 177 22.37 0.65 12.00
CA PRO A 177 21.13 1.24 11.52
C PRO A 177 21.24 2.77 11.50
N LYS A 178 20.66 3.38 10.46
CA LYS A 178 20.61 4.84 10.30
C LYS A 178 19.59 5.48 11.21
N VAL A 179 18.48 4.80 11.43
CA VAL A 179 17.39 5.26 12.31
C VAL A 179 16.99 4.14 13.24
N GLU A 180 16.77 4.46 14.50
CA GLU A 180 16.20 3.58 15.50
C GLU A 180 15.06 4.28 16.25
N GLN A 181 13.91 3.64 16.28
CA GLN A 181 12.73 4.17 16.97
C GLN A 181 11.87 3.03 17.56
N THR A 182 10.94 3.38 18.44
CA THR A 182 9.94 2.42 18.95
C THR A 182 8.65 2.59 18.18
N GLU A 183 8.11 1.49 17.67
CA GLU A 183 6.90 1.45 16.88
C GLU A 183 5.86 0.52 17.51
N THR A 184 4.64 0.98 17.63
CA THR A 184 3.56 0.22 18.27
C THR A 184 2.82 -0.72 17.32
N LYS A 185 3.00 -0.54 16.02
CA LYS A 185 2.43 -1.38 14.96
C LYS A 185 3.36 -1.44 13.76
N ILE A 186 3.26 -2.50 12.98
CA ILE A 186 3.95 -2.67 11.69
C ILE A 186 2.85 -2.73 10.63
N ASN A 187 2.61 -1.59 10.00
CA ASN A 187 1.62 -1.43 8.93
C ASN A 187 2.01 -0.21 8.10
N TYR A 188 2.86 -0.43 7.14
CA TYR A 188 3.48 0.61 6.34
C TYR A 188 3.22 0.40 4.86
N SER A 189 2.98 1.50 4.17
CA SER A 189 3.04 1.63 2.72
C SER A 189 3.85 2.89 2.45
N TRP A 190 5.06 2.69 1.95
CA TRP A 190 6.02 3.78 1.74
C TRP A 190 6.10 4.17 0.27
N SER A 191 5.01 4.75 -0.26
CA SER A 191 5.04 5.34 -1.60
C SER A 191 6.08 6.46 -1.68
N GLY A 192 7.17 6.20 -2.38
CA GLY A 192 8.27 7.16 -2.53
C GLY A 192 9.28 7.21 -1.38
N GLY A 193 9.35 6.16 -0.54
CA GLY A 193 10.32 5.97 0.53
C GLY A 193 9.75 6.18 1.93
N THR A 194 10.53 5.82 2.95
CA THR A 194 10.09 5.82 4.37
C THR A 194 9.72 7.19 4.94
N GLY A 195 10.07 8.28 4.25
CA GLY A 195 9.92 9.65 4.77
C GLY A 195 10.96 10.02 5.85
N LEU A 196 11.78 9.08 6.28
CA LEU A 196 12.86 9.32 7.23
C LEU A 196 14.06 9.97 6.51
N LYS A 197 14.55 11.10 7.06
CA LYS A 197 15.53 11.98 6.40
C LYS A 197 16.83 11.27 5.98
N GLU A 198 17.26 10.27 6.75
CA GLU A 198 18.53 9.56 6.55
C GLU A 198 18.38 8.27 5.73
N MET A 199 17.16 7.96 5.27
CA MET A 199 16.89 6.73 4.55
C MET A 199 16.79 6.96 3.04
N PRO A 200 17.30 6.04 2.23
CA PRO A 200 17.05 6.04 0.80
C PRO A 200 15.57 5.74 0.52
N LYS A 201 15.10 6.12 -0.66
CA LYS A 201 13.73 5.82 -1.09
C LYS A 201 13.53 4.34 -1.42
N GLU A 202 14.55 3.71 -1.91
CA GLU A 202 14.62 2.30 -2.33
C GLU A 202 15.91 1.66 -1.78
N GLN A 203 16.04 0.33 -1.88
CA GLN A 203 17.22 -0.44 -1.45
C GLN A 203 17.53 -0.26 0.05
N PHE A 204 16.51 -0.42 0.87
CA PHE A 204 16.63 -0.35 2.32
C PHE A 204 16.09 -1.63 2.99
N SER A 205 16.36 -1.77 4.26
CA SER A 205 15.78 -2.84 5.07
C SER A 205 15.43 -2.38 6.47
N VAL A 206 14.52 -3.09 7.11
CA VAL A 206 14.07 -2.79 8.47
C VAL A 206 14.03 -4.05 9.30
N ARG A 207 14.47 -3.95 10.55
CA ARG A 207 14.35 -5.01 11.56
C ARG A 207 13.54 -4.50 12.74
N TRP A 208 12.49 -5.23 13.09
CA TRP A 208 11.72 -5.02 14.30
C TRP A 208 12.04 -6.12 15.31
N ASN A 209 12.43 -5.72 16.51
CA ASN A 209 12.63 -6.62 17.63
C ASN A 209 11.69 -6.25 18.77
N GLY A 210 11.18 -7.25 19.45
CA GLY A 210 10.35 -7.05 20.62
C GLY A 210 10.11 -8.36 21.36
N THR A 211 9.65 -8.26 22.58
CA THR A 211 9.18 -9.41 23.35
C THR A 211 7.66 -9.41 23.36
N ILE A 212 7.08 -10.56 23.03
CA ILE A 212 5.63 -10.77 23.13
C ILE A 212 5.30 -11.54 24.39
N CYS A 213 4.20 -11.14 25.07
CA CYS A 213 3.68 -11.79 26.23
C CYS A 213 2.17 -12.01 26.07
N PRO A 214 1.69 -13.19 25.66
CA PRO A 214 0.29 -13.48 25.49
C PRO A 214 -0.46 -13.41 26.83
N GLN A 215 -1.70 -12.93 26.80
CA GLN A 215 -2.58 -12.90 27.97
C GLN A 215 -3.28 -14.25 28.20
N GLU A 216 -3.45 -15.02 27.14
CA GLU A 216 -4.12 -16.33 27.17
C GLU A 216 -3.30 -17.37 26.42
N THR A 217 -3.34 -18.61 26.91
CA THR A 217 -2.75 -19.77 26.21
C THR A 217 -3.66 -20.19 25.06
N ASP A 218 -3.22 -20.00 23.82
CA ASP A 218 -3.99 -20.38 22.64
C ASP A 218 -3.09 -20.53 21.41
N GLU A 219 -3.67 -21.01 20.31
CA GLU A 219 -3.08 -20.91 18.99
C GLU A 219 -3.25 -19.48 18.44
N TYR A 220 -2.14 -18.79 18.23
CA TYR A 220 -2.11 -17.49 17.61
C TYR A 220 -1.82 -17.60 16.12
N LEU A 221 -2.51 -16.81 15.33
CA LEU A 221 -2.36 -16.71 13.90
C LEU A 221 -1.65 -15.40 13.60
N PHE A 222 -0.41 -15.47 13.14
CA PHE A 222 0.38 -14.33 12.72
C PHE A 222 0.34 -14.20 11.21
N THR A 223 -0.18 -13.10 10.69
CA THR A 223 -0.14 -12.78 9.27
C THR A 223 0.90 -11.71 9.04
N LEU A 224 1.92 -12.06 8.28
CA LEU A 224 2.96 -11.14 7.83
C LEU A 224 2.89 -11.03 6.31
N GLY A 225 2.91 -9.82 5.80
CA GLY A 225 2.93 -9.53 4.38
C GLY A 225 3.96 -8.46 4.06
N GLY A 226 4.48 -8.51 2.84
CA GLY A 226 5.45 -7.53 2.34
C GLY A 226 5.58 -7.53 0.83
N ASP A 227 6.02 -6.42 0.34
CA ASP A 227 6.60 -6.13 -0.96
C ASP A 227 7.87 -5.30 -0.67
N ASP A 228 9.07 -5.80 -0.85
CA ASP A 228 9.53 -7.09 -1.39
C ASP A 228 9.55 -8.24 -0.36
N GLY A 229 10.70 -8.48 0.29
CA GLY A 229 10.94 -9.66 1.09
C GLY A 229 10.79 -9.46 2.59
N TYR A 230 10.38 -10.54 3.28
CA TYR A 230 10.20 -10.51 4.73
C TYR A 230 10.54 -11.85 5.40
N ARG A 231 10.83 -11.78 6.71
CA ARG A 231 11.04 -12.93 7.60
C ARG A 231 10.40 -12.70 8.96
N LEU A 232 9.95 -13.79 9.56
CA LEU A 232 9.43 -13.82 10.94
C LEU A 232 10.18 -14.86 11.76
N TYR A 233 10.62 -14.44 12.94
CA TYR A 233 11.24 -15.34 13.92
C TYR A 233 10.52 -15.23 15.27
N ILE A 234 10.38 -16.36 15.96
CA ILE A 234 9.91 -16.46 17.34
C ILE A 234 10.91 -17.29 18.12
N ASP A 235 11.46 -16.78 19.21
CA ASP A 235 12.53 -17.39 20.01
C ASP A 235 13.72 -17.87 19.15
N GLY A 236 14.12 -17.06 18.18
CA GLY A 236 15.20 -17.36 17.25
C GLY A 236 14.85 -18.39 16.17
N LYS A 237 13.69 -19.05 16.26
CA LYS A 237 13.24 -19.98 15.23
C LYS A 237 12.63 -19.24 14.05
N LEU A 238 13.09 -19.53 12.85
CA LEU A 238 12.54 -19.02 11.60
C LEU A 238 11.13 -19.61 11.37
N ILE A 239 10.11 -18.78 11.35
CA ILE A 239 8.70 -19.17 11.18
C ILE A 239 8.25 -18.87 9.75
N ALA A 240 8.71 -17.75 9.17
CA ALA A 240 8.47 -17.36 7.79
C ALA A 240 9.76 -16.95 7.11
N ASP A 241 9.97 -17.41 5.88
CA ASP A 241 11.09 -17.01 5.02
C ASP A 241 10.60 -16.74 3.61
N GLU A 242 10.28 -15.48 3.34
CA GLU A 242 9.92 -14.95 2.03
C GLU A 242 10.95 -13.89 1.60
N TRP A 243 12.25 -14.19 1.82
CA TRP A 243 13.36 -13.26 1.56
C TRP A 243 13.75 -13.27 0.09
N HIS A 244 12.84 -12.79 -0.77
CA HIS A 244 13.06 -12.63 -2.20
C HIS A 244 12.24 -11.44 -2.74
N GLU A 245 12.67 -10.91 -3.87
CA GLU A 245 11.98 -9.85 -4.58
C GLU A 245 10.63 -10.30 -5.11
N GLY A 246 9.69 -9.37 -5.22
CA GLY A 246 8.39 -9.62 -5.82
C GLY A 246 7.28 -8.74 -5.27
N ALA A 247 6.16 -8.71 -5.99
CA ALA A 247 4.99 -7.97 -5.60
C ALA A 247 4.45 -8.40 -4.22
N PHE A 248 3.58 -7.58 -3.64
CA PHE A 248 2.99 -7.83 -2.33
C PHE A 248 2.41 -9.24 -2.21
N ARG A 249 2.84 -9.94 -1.19
CA ARG A 249 2.32 -11.25 -0.79
C ARG A 249 2.21 -11.33 0.72
N ASN A 250 1.34 -12.17 1.23
CA ASN A 250 1.23 -12.43 2.65
C ASN A 250 0.97 -13.90 2.93
N SER A 251 1.34 -14.32 4.14
CA SER A 251 1.08 -15.67 4.63
C SER A 251 0.72 -15.64 6.12
N THR A 252 -0.11 -16.60 6.54
CA THR A 252 -0.52 -16.75 7.93
C THR A 252 0.15 -17.97 8.56
N TYR A 253 0.82 -17.75 9.65
CA TYR A 253 1.57 -18.73 10.42
C TYR A 253 0.91 -18.98 11.77
N ARG A 254 0.94 -20.23 12.24
CA ARG A 254 0.29 -20.68 13.47
C ARG A 254 1.32 -20.99 14.53
N CYS A 255 1.14 -20.43 15.71
CA CYS A 255 2.01 -20.68 16.85
C CYS A 255 1.19 -20.86 18.11
N MET A 256 1.44 -21.94 18.86
CA MET A 256 0.93 -22.09 20.22
C MET A 256 1.75 -21.19 21.15
N LEU A 257 1.09 -20.29 21.86
CA LEU A 257 1.72 -19.43 22.85
C LEU A 257 1.04 -19.62 24.20
N GLU A 258 1.86 -19.60 25.26
CA GLU A 258 1.40 -19.81 26.64
C GLU A 258 1.22 -18.47 27.37
N ALA A 259 0.11 -18.32 28.11
CA ALA A 259 -0.18 -17.12 28.88
C ALA A 259 0.96 -16.76 29.83
N GLY A 260 1.34 -15.50 29.83
CA GLY A 260 2.38 -14.96 30.73
C GLY A 260 3.81 -15.31 30.34
N LYS A 261 4.03 -16.24 29.41
CA LYS A 261 5.36 -16.57 28.91
C LYS A 261 5.84 -15.53 27.92
N LYS A 262 7.09 -15.15 28.02
CA LYS A 262 7.73 -14.20 27.09
C LYS A 262 8.37 -14.95 25.93
N TYR A 263 8.19 -14.43 24.74
CA TYR A 263 8.77 -14.93 23.49
C TYR A 263 9.48 -13.78 22.79
N ASP A 264 10.67 -14.01 22.28
CA ASP A 264 11.37 -13.04 21.46
C ASP A 264 10.81 -13.06 20.05
N LEU A 265 10.35 -11.90 19.59
CA LEU A 265 9.85 -11.69 18.25
C LEU A 265 10.84 -10.86 17.44
N LYS A 266 11.19 -11.33 16.25
CA LYS A 266 11.97 -10.57 15.28
C LYS A 266 11.30 -10.63 13.93
N ILE A 267 11.09 -9.49 13.32
CA ILE A 267 10.60 -9.33 11.94
C ILE A 267 11.66 -8.60 11.14
N GLU A 268 11.93 -9.10 9.96
CA GLU A 268 12.86 -8.51 9.01
C GLU A 268 12.14 -8.25 7.69
N TYR A 269 12.48 -7.14 7.05
CA TYR A 269 11.91 -6.70 5.79
C TYR A 269 12.99 -6.04 4.94
N PHE A 270 12.94 -6.21 3.64
CA PHE A 270 13.72 -5.39 2.71
C PHE A 270 12.88 -4.88 1.55
N GLN A 271 13.28 -3.74 1.03
CA GLN A 271 12.75 -3.08 -0.14
C GLN A 271 13.85 -2.93 -1.18
N LYS A 272 13.61 -3.41 -2.40
CA LYS A 272 14.51 -3.21 -3.54
C LYS A 272 14.07 -2.03 -4.39
N GLY A 273 12.82 -1.99 -4.82
CA GLY A 273 12.28 -0.93 -5.66
C GLY A 273 10.80 -1.12 -5.99
N GLY A 274 10.15 -0.06 -6.45
CA GLY A 274 8.72 -0.06 -6.75
C GLY A 274 7.84 0.14 -5.52
N GLY A 275 6.81 -0.67 -5.35
CA GLY A 275 5.97 -0.66 -4.16
C GLY A 275 6.75 -1.03 -2.91
N ALA A 276 6.44 -0.43 -1.78
CA ALA A 276 7.09 -0.71 -0.50
C ALA A 276 6.02 -0.84 0.58
N THR A 277 5.60 -2.06 0.83
CA THR A 277 4.53 -2.35 1.80
C THR A 277 4.95 -3.45 2.75
N VAL A 278 4.70 -3.25 4.03
CA VAL A 278 4.83 -4.30 5.05
C VAL A 278 3.72 -4.19 6.08
N ASN A 279 3.09 -5.32 6.40
CA ASN A 279 2.09 -5.39 7.45
C ASN A 279 2.27 -6.63 8.30
N PHE A 280 2.00 -6.48 9.59
CA PHE A 280 2.00 -7.57 10.56
C PHE A 280 0.78 -7.48 11.45
N ILE A 281 -0.06 -8.50 11.41
CA ILE A 281 -1.24 -8.63 12.26
C ILE A 281 -1.26 -10.00 12.92
N TRP A 282 -2.01 -10.10 14.01
CA TRP A 282 -2.20 -11.37 14.70
C TRP A 282 -3.63 -11.48 15.21
N LYS A 283 -4.08 -12.71 15.36
CA LYS A 283 -5.34 -13.01 16.02
C LYS A 283 -5.21 -14.28 16.84
N GLN A 284 -5.96 -14.35 17.91
CA GLN A 284 -6.14 -15.55 18.69
C GLN A 284 -7.20 -16.42 18.01
N LYS A 285 -6.94 -17.73 17.92
CA LYS A 285 -7.85 -18.65 17.19
C LYS A 285 -9.21 -18.80 17.87
N ASN A 286 -9.19 -18.91 19.19
CA ASN A 286 -10.39 -19.18 19.98
C ASN A 286 -10.86 -17.95 20.78
N ALA A 287 -10.45 -16.74 20.37
CA ALA A 287 -10.90 -15.53 21.06
C ALA A 287 -12.44 -15.48 21.10
N SER A 288 -12.98 -15.65 22.30
CA SER A 288 -14.42 -15.55 22.56
C SER A 288 -14.96 -14.14 22.38
N ASN A 289 -14.10 -13.12 22.51
CA ASN A 289 -14.44 -11.72 22.42
C ASN A 289 -13.60 -11.06 21.31
N ASN A 290 -14.21 -10.87 20.16
CA ASN A 290 -13.62 -10.04 19.13
C ASN A 290 -13.97 -8.58 19.42
N LEU A 291 -13.08 -7.89 20.16
CA LEU A 291 -13.26 -6.49 20.55
C LEU A 291 -13.56 -5.58 19.37
N PHE A 292 -13.03 -5.90 18.20
CA PHE A 292 -13.34 -5.16 16.99
C PHE A 292 -14.79 -5.34 16.56
N VAL A 293 -15.30 -6.58 16.58
CA VAL A 293 -16.73 -6.86 16.29
C VAL A 293 -17.64 -6.21 17.32
N GLU A 294 -17.26 -6.20 18.58
CA GLU A 294 -18.02 -5.48 19.60
C GLU A 294 -18.05 -3.97 19.34
N ALA A 295 -16.90 -3.38 18.94
CA ALA A 295 -16.84 -1.97 18.57
C ALA A 295 -17.72 -1.66 17.35
N LEU A 296 -17.73 -2.54 16.34
CA LEU A 296 -18.62 -2.41 15.19
C LEU A 296 -20.09 -2.45 15.61
N ASN A 297 -20.46 -3.39 16.47
CA ASN A 297 -21.84 -3.59 16.94
C ASN A 297 -22.38 -2.48 17.84
N ARG A 298 -21.53 -1.56 18.33
CA ARG A 298 -21.96 -0.35 19.04
C ARG A 298 -22.50 0.73 18.11
N ASN A 299 -22.36 0.54 16.81
CA ASN A 299 -22.81 1.49 15.80
C ASN A 299 -24.08 1.01 15.09
N ASP A 300 -24.94 1.95 14.72
CA ASP A 300 -26.18 1.65 13.99
C ASP A 300 -25.92 1.19 12.56
N LEU A 301 -24.79 1.62 11.98
CA LEU A 301 -24.39 1.26 10.63
C LEU A 301 -22.87 1.11 10.54
N VAL A 302 -22.43 0.14 9.74
CA VAL A 302 -21.02 -0.05 9.41
C VAL A 302 -20.80 0.15 7.90
N VAL A 303 -19.81 0.97 7.56
CA VAL A 303 -19.34 1.15 6.18
C VAL A 303 -17.96 0.53 6.05
N ALA A 304 -17.86 -0.57 5.30
CA ALA A 304 -16.60 -1.25 5.05
C ALA A 304 -16.03 -0.84 3.68
N CYS A 305 -14.93 -0.11 3.68
CA CYS A 305 -14.23 0.35 2.49
C CYS A 305 -13.16 -0.68 2.09
N ILE A 306 -13.56 -1.63 1.26
CA ILE A 306 -12.73 -2.73 0.77
C ILE A 306 -12.53 -2.60 -0.75
N GLY A 307 -11.43 -3.08 -1.26
CA GLY A 307 -11.12 -3.05 -2.69
C GLY A 307 -9.62 -3.03 -2.95
N PHE A 308 -9.28 -3.02 -4.22
CA PHE A 308 -7.91 -2.87 -4.66
C PHE A 308 -7.43 -1.43 -4.44
N ASN A 309 -6.14 -1.27 -4.25
CA ASN A 309 -5.43 0.00 -4.13
C ASN A 309 -3.97 -0.20 -4.59
N SER A 310 -3.14 0.83 -4.49
CA SER A 310 -1.72 0.78 -4.89
C SER A 310 -0.88 -0.29 -4.17
N ASP A 311 -1.34 -0.82 -3.03
CA ASP A 311 -0.65 -1.91 -2.31
C ASP A 311 -1.02 -3.30 -2.84
N THR A 312 -2.01 -3.39 -3.70
CA THR A 312 -2.59 -4.67 -4.17
C THR A 312 -2.51 -4.84 -5.68
N GLU A 313 -1.95 -3.87 -6.38
CA GLU A 313 -1.72 -3.93 -7.84
C GLU A 313 -0.46 -4.72 -8.21
#